data_0719c3a4ea15b87c2ae6424455ba23ef
#
_entry.id   0719c3a4ea15b87c2ae6424455ba23ef
#
_cell.length_a   1.000
_cell.length_b   1.000
_cell.length_c   1.000
_cell.angle_alpha   90.00
_cell.angle_beta   90.00
_cell.angle_gamma   90.00
#
_symmetry.space_group_name_H-M   'P 1'
#
loop_
_entity.id
_entity.type
_entity.pdbx_description
1 polymer ?
#
loop_
_entity_poly.entity_id
_entity_poly.type
_entity_poly.pdbx_seq_one_letter_code
_entity_poly.pdbx_strand_id
1 'polypeptide(L)'
;DLTIKDGEISLLDQTQSSTPTLYNHIDVKLSDFAPNTPFTVDASVHMAGAGEQAITLQGKGGPINSQDASLTPFHGTLQLKNVGVSDFTKFLNSPATAGTDGVLTGETKIDSDGVKVTANGQTNIEKAKVRGMELGFPVSMQYDLTDDVPNGAITVRNLTTKLGSTPINLNGTMQTKSTPAHIDVNLRANNVSVAEAAKYAAAAGIALTPGTTVSGTVNANIHAVGSADKPALSGTLSAANLQASGKDLPQPVQIQSINLNLTPTQIQSNPFTITSGTTTANAQLTMRNYTAPSATVDATLRAPNAQLPAILAMAKAYGVTSLDKVSGQGTLNVDMRASGAVKSLTAAEIEKTLNGTVNVNFNNVKYSGANMSSELSKIAGFLRPGSSQSTSGMTNISKMTGNIAVRDGIAETKDLQATLDIGNVGLVGTANLATEALNMRATAVIAQNVSQQVGGQQIGGFMKTALANNQGELVIPAIISGTFSNPHFQPDVQQLAQMRLKGLVPNLSNPSSLTGVLGGLLGGTKTPGQTTTQQPGQQQKPADAVQQVLGGLFGKKKQTNPPPK
;
A
#
# COMPACT_ATOMS: atom_id res chain seq x y z
N ASP A 1 30.35 -1.40 55.41
CA ASP A 1 30.47 -1.18 53.95
C ASP A 1 30.50 -2.53 53.23
N LEU A 2 29.82 -2.62 52.11
CA LEU A 2 29.92 -3.71 51.15
C LEU A 2 30.58 -3.18 49.88
N THR A 3 31.63 -3.85 49.40
CA THR A 3 32.30 -3.46 48.18
C THR A 3 32.51 -4.65 47.26
N ILE A 4 32.05 -4.56 46.04
CA ILE A 4 32.36 -5.45 44.92
C ILE A 4 33.22 -4.65 43.97
N LYS A 5 34.35 -5.18 43.51
CA LYS A 5 35.21 -4.57 42.49
C LYS A 5 35.43 -5.58 41.40
N ASP A 6 35.32 -5.09 40.17
CA ASP A 6 35.58 -5.85 38.95
C ASP A 6 34.78 -7.19 38.93
N GLY A 7 33.54 -7.11 39.40
CA GLY A 7 32.62 -8.25 39.41
C GLY A 7 32.22 -8.64 37.99
N GLU A 8 31.80 -9.92 37.86
CA GLU A 8 31.30 -10.47 36.60
C GLU A 8 30.00 -11.23 36.84
N ILE A 9 28.99 -10.99 36.04
CA ILE A 9 27.73 -11.72 36.02
C ILE A 9 27.46 -12.25 34.62
N SER A 10 27.25 -13.57 34.54
CA SER A 10 26.81 -14.26 33.34
C SER A 10 25.33 -14.62 33.44
N LEU A 11 24.51 -14.02 32.56
CA LEU A 11 23.07 -14.26 32.52
C LEU A 11 22.73 -15.10 31.27
N LEU A 12 22.06 -16.25 31.51
CA LEU A 12 21.55 -17.10 30.46
C LEU A 12 20.02 -17.07 30.47
N ASP A 13 19.42 -16.39 29.52
CA ASP A 13 17.99 -16.49 29.23
C ASP A 13 17.74 -17.64 28.24
N GLN A 14 17.41 -18.80 28.73
CA GLN A 14 17.16 -20.00 27.92
C GLN A 14 15.97 -19.85 26.94
N THR A 15 15.14 -18.82 27.10
CA THR A 15 13.99 -18.58 26.22
C THR A 15 14.40 -17.76 24.98
N GLN A 16 15.50 -17.02 25.04
CA GLN A 16 15.94 -16.11 23.97
C GLN A 16 17.27 -16.51 23.32
N SER A 17 18.17 -17.16 24.05
CA SER A 17 19.51 -17.48 23.54
C SER A 17 20.10 -18.71 24.23
N SER A 18 20.88 -19.49 23.49
CA SER A 18 21.74 -20.54 24.04
C SER A 18 23.09 -20.01 24.55
N THR A 19 23.38 -18.72 24.33
CA THR A 19 24.64 -18.09 24.70
C THR A 19 24.40 -17.13 25.85
N PRO A 20 25.15 -17.22 26.98
CA PRO A 20 25.00 -16.30 28.09
C PRO A 20 25.48 -14.88 27.70
N THR A 21 24.80 -13.88 28.24
CA THR A 21 25.23 -12.49 28.17
C THR A 21 26.13 -12.20 29.36
N LEU A 22 27.35 -11.73 29.09
CA LEU A 22 28.34 -11.41 30.10
C LEU A 22 28.27 -9.91 30.44
N TYR A 23 28.13 -9.60 31.71
CA TYR A 23 28.27 -8.27 32.27
C TYR A 23 29.53 -8.24 33.15
N ASN A 24 30.46 -7.41 32.80
CA ASN A 24 31.76 -7.33 33.48
C ASN A 24 32.02 -5.93 34.03
N HIS A 25 33.16 -5.79 34.74
CA HIS A 25 33.53 -4.54 35.42
C HIS A 25 32.38 -3.98 36.24
N ILE A 26 31.77 -4.85 37.05
CA ILE A 26 30.71 -4.48 37.98
C ILE A 26 31.35 -4.01 39.25
N ASP A 27 31.28 -2.70 39.49
CA ASP A 27 31.71 -2.09 40.72
C ASP A 27 30.49 -1.66 41.52
N VAL A 28 30.42 -2.10 42.79
CA VAL A 28 29.35 -1.72 43.73
C VAL A 28 29.96 -1.36 45.04
N LYS A 29 29.66 -0.19 45.52
CA LYS A 29 30.03 0.27 46.87
C LYS A 29 28.76 0.70 47.59
N LEU A 30 28.44 -0.01 48.70
CA LEU A 30 27.40 0.38 49.64
C LEU A 30 28.12 0.85 50.93
N SER A 31 27.98 2.16 51.22
CA SER A 31 28.51 2.75 52.44
C SER A 31 27.38 2.89 53.46
N ASP A 32 27.73 2.69 54.76
CA ASP A 32 26.83 2.73 55.90
C ASP A 32 25.70 1.67 55.80
N PHE A 33 25.98 0.54 55.10
CA PHE A 33 25.02 -0.47 54.80
C PHE A 33 24.63 -1.29 56.02
N ALA A 34 23.34 -1.16 56.42
CA ALA A 34 22.69 -2.05 57.38
C ALA A 34 21.20 -2.17 56.98
N PRO A 35 20.53 -3.32 57.25
CA PRO A 35 19.16 -3.59 56.73
C PRO A 35 18.09 -2.56 57.12
N ASN A 36 18.22 -1.94 58.28
CA ASN A 36 17.19 -1.03 58.82
C ASN A 36 17.60 0.45 58.79
N THR A 37 18.66 0.79 58.08
CA THR A 37 19.15 2.17 57.97
C THR A 37 19.32 2.56 56.52
N PRO A 38 19.26 3.88 56.21
CA PRO A 38 19.65 4.37 54.90
C PRO A 38 21.14 4.10 54.64
N PHE A 39 21.50 3.84 53.41
CA PHE A 39 22.84 3.58 52.92
C PHE A 39 23.12 4.36 51.64
N THR A 40 24.38 4.58 51.34
CA THR A 40 24.81 5.21 50.07
C THR A 40 25.15 4.12 49.07
N VAL A 41 24.68 4.29 47.83
CA VAL A 41 24.94 3.43 46.66
C VAL A 41 25.82 4.18 45.67
N ASP A 42 26.93 3.55 45.25
CA ASP A 42 27.73 3.93 44.10
C ASP A 42 27.98 2.63 43.30
N ALA A 43 27.29 2.47 42.21
CA ALA A 43 27.36 1.27 41.41
C ALA A 43 27.56 1.63 39.91
N SER A 44 28.42 0.85 39.27
CA SER A 44 28.61 0.92 37.81
C SER A 44 28.72 -0.46 37.21
N VAL A 45 28.29 -0.58 35.97
CA VAL A 45 28.40 -1.81 35.18
C VAL A 45 28.74 -1.46 33.74
N HIS A 46 29.64 -2.22 33.15
CA HIS A 46 29.88 -2.19 31.71
C HIS A 46 28.94 -3.19 31.03
N MET A 47 28.25 -2.67 30.02
CA MET A 47 27.31 -3.49 29.24
C MET A 47 28.07 -4.28 28.18
N ALA A 48 27.60 -5.48 27.90
CA ALA A 48 28.10 -6.27 26.78
C ALA A 48 27.81 -5.54 25.45
N GLY A 49 28.82 -5.39 24.59
CA GLY A 49 28.72 -4.73 23.29
C GLY A 49 30.01 -4.05 22.88
N ALA A 50 29.98 -3.29 21.78
CA ALA A 50 31.15 -2.59 21.27
C ALA A 50 31.33 -1.23 21.96
N GLY A 51 32.57 -0.92 22.38
CA GLY A 51 32.95 0.35 22.98
C GLY A 51 32.74 0.44 24.50
N GLU A 52 32.97 1.61 25.05
CA GLU A 52 32.74 1.88 26.49
C GLU A 52 31.25 2.13 26.74
N GLN A 53 30.53 1.08 27.04
CA GLN A 53 29.09 1.12 27.43
C GLN A 53 29.01 1.03 28.96
N ALA A 54 28.56 2.08 29.61
CA ALA A 54 28.50 2.13 31.06
C ALA A 54 27.14 2.60 31.57
N ILE A 55 26.62 1.91 32.59
CA ILE A 55 25.50 2.35 33.42
C ILE A 55 26.03 2.66 34.80
N THR A 56 25.76 3.84 35.32
CA THR A 56 26.18 4.26 36.69
C THR A 56 24.92 4.67 37.47
N LEU A 57 24.82 4.16 38.70
CA LEU A 57 23.77 4.51 39.65
C LEU A 57 24.43 5.03 40.94
N GLN A 58 24.11 6.26 41.28
CA GLN A 58 24.61 6.91 42.50
C GLN A 58 23.46 7.50 43.30
N GLY A 59 23.46 7.30 44.63
CA GLY A 59 22.39 7.85 45.44
C GLY A 59 22.38 7.32 46.85
N LYS A 60 21.22 7.50 47.52
CA LYS A 60 20.93 6.99 48.86
C LYS A 60 19.74 6.06 48.78
N GLY A 61 19.86 4.88 49.34
CA GLY A 61 18.82 3.89 49.42
C GLY A 61 18.49 3.52 50.85
N GLY A 62 17.34 2.83 51.08
CA GLY A 62 16.96 2.25 52.35
C GLY A 62 16.10 3.13 53.26
N PRO A 63 15.67 2.55 54.38
CA PRO A 63 15.93 1.18 54.81
C PRO A 63 15.39 0.14 53.81
N ILE A 64 16.05 -1.04 53.76
CA ILE A 64 15.63 -2.10 52.82
C ILE A 64 14.22 -2.58 53.18
N ASN A 65 13.34 -2.67 52.23
CA ASN A 65 12.04 -3.29 52.42
C ASN A 65 12.23 -4.80 52.47
N SER A 66 12.00 -5.39 53.66
CA SER A 66 12.22 -6.81 53.94
C SER A 66 11.21 -7.75 53.27
N GLN A 67 10.07 -7.23 52.82
CA GLN A 67 9.03 -8.00 52.14
C GLN A 67 9.23 -8.01 50.61
N ASP A 68 9.67 -6.89 50.09
CA ASP A 68 9.91 -6.72 48.66
C ASP A 68 11.04 -5.69 48.47
N ALA A 69 12.24 -6.17 48.13
CA ALA A 69 13.41 -5.32 47.94
C ALA A 69 13.23 -4.27 46.81
N SER A 70 12.32 -4.51 45.86
CA SER A 70 12.02 -3.54 44.77
C SER A 70 11.29 -2.30 45.29
N LEU A 71 10.68 -2.37 46.47
CA LEU A 71 9.99 -1.27 47.13
C LEU A 71 10.90 -0.55 48.14
N THR A 72 12.20 -0.72 48.06
CA THR A 72 13.16 0.02 48.88
C THR A 72 13.22 1.47 48.44
N PRO A 73 13.07 2.47 49.33
CA PRO A 73 13.24 3.88 48.98
C PRO A 73 14.62 4.16 48.38
N PHE A 74 14.66 5.01 47.38
CA PHE A 74 15.89 5.39 46.70
C PHE A 74 15.82 6.83 46.17
N HIS A 75 16.88 7.61 46.35
CA HIS A 75 17.04 8.94 45.83
C HIS A 75 18.42 9.05 45.18
N GLY A 76 18.46 9.26 43.88
CA GLY A 76 19.77 9.26 43.20
C GLY A 76 19.68 9.58 41.73
N THR A 77 20.78 9.33 41.04
CA THR A 77 20.94 9.57 39.61
C THR A 77 21.40 8.31 38.90
N LEU A 78 20.74 8.00 37.84
CA LEU A 78 21.11 6.99 36.83
C LEU A 78 21.76 7.71 35.65
N GLN A 79 22.96 7.30 35.27
CA GLN A 79 23.65 7.80 34.07
C GLN A 79 23.86 6.65 33.09
N LEU A 80 23.61 6.93 31.81
CA LEU A 80 23.83 6.02 30.69
C LEU A 80 24.87 6.64 29.77
N LYS A 81 25.98 5.95 29.52
CA LYS A 81 27.07 6.42 28.66
C LYS A 81 27.25 5.44 27.51
N ASN A 82 26.92 5.85 26.30
CA ASN A 82 27.11 5.10 25.05
C ASN A 82 26.52 3.69 25.07
N VAL A 83 25.41 3.48 25.76
CA VAL A 83 24.78 2.16 25.92
C VAL A 83 24.03 1.78 24.64
N GLY A 84 24.26 0.57 24.11
CA GLY A 84 23.46 0.04 23.01
C GLY A 84 21.99 -0.14 23.43
N VAL A 85 21.05 0.42 22.66
CA VAL A 85 19.62 0.31 22.96
C VAL A 85 19.19 -1.16 23.04
N SER A 86 19.66 -1.98 22.10
CA SER A 86 19.38 -3.43 22.09
C SER A 86 19.93 -4.15 23.33
N ASP A 87 21.13 -3.75 23.81
CA ASP A 87 21.75 -4.35 24.99
C ASP A 87 21.03 -3.91 26.27
N PHE A 88 20.63 -2.65 26.34
CA PHE A 88 19.84 -2.11 27.45
C PHE A 88 18.46 -2.78 27.54
N THR A 89 17.82 -3.03 26.38
CA THR A 89 16.54 -3.77 26.30
C THR A 89 16.66 -5.18 26.84
N LYS A 90 17.73 -5.90 26.50
CA LYS A 90 18.00 -7.24 27.01
C LYS A 90 18.24 -7.21 28.52
N PHE A 91 19.00 -6.24 28.99
CA PHE A 91 19.27 -6.06 30.43
C PHE A 91 17.99 -5.83 31.25
N LEU A 92 17.07 -4.99 30.73
CA LEU A 92 15.79 -4.69 31.38
C LEU A 92 14.72 -5.74 31.12
N ASN A 93 14.97 -6.70 30.24
CA ASN A 93 13.97 -7.67 29.76
C ASN A 93 12.65 -7.00 29.33
N SER A 94 12.76 -5.88 28.58
CA SER A 94 11.62 -5.06 28.16
C SER A 94 11.23 -5.32 26.71
N PRO A 95 10.03 -5.86 26.43
CA PRO A 95 9.55 -6.05 25.07
C PRO A 95 9.18 -4.73 24.36
N ALA A 96 9.01 -3.64 25.12
CA ALA A 96 8.55 -2.35 24.58
C ALA A 96 9.54 -1.71 23.57
N THR A 97 10.81 -2.06 23.64
CA THR A 97 11.87 -1.54 22.76
C THR A 97 12.34 -2.57 21.72
N ALA A 98 11.63 -3.70 21.61
CA ALA A 98 11.98 -4.74 20.64
C ALA A 98 12.03 -4.19 19.20
N GLY A 99 13.11 -4.51 18.49
CA GLY A 99 13.35 -4.03 17.12
C GLY A 99 13.89 -2.59 17.03
N THR A 100 14.19 -1.95 18.15
CA THR A 100 14.91 -0.67 18.18
C THR A 100 16.38 -0.88 18.48
N ASP A 101 17.24 -0.02 17.90
CA ASP A 101 18.67 -0.01 18.15
C ASP A 101 19.23 1.42 18.07
N GLY A 102 20.47 1.61 18.48
CA GLY A 102 21.14 2.89 18.51
C GLY A 102 22.08 2.99 19.71
N VAL A 103 22.64 4.16 19.91
CA VAL A 103 23.54 4.46 21.04
C VAL A 103 22.85 5.42 21.99
N LEU A 104 22.55 4.96 23.19
CA LEU A 104 21.81 5.68 24.21
C LEU A 104 22.79 6.38 25.19
N THR A 105 22.61 7.66 25.36
CA THR A 105 23.30 8.47 26.37
C THR A 105 22.26 9.29 27.14
N GLY A 106 22.37 9.38 28.45
CA GLY A 106 21.37 10.14 29.22
C GLY A 106 21.63 10.16 30.71
N GLU A 107 20.84 10.98 31.38
CA GLU A 107 20.85 11.12 32.84
C GLU A 107 19.40 11.21 33.33
N THR A 108 19.11 10.48 34.41
CA THR A 108 17.81 10.43 35.05
C THR A 108 17.96 10.60 36.56
N LYS A 109 17.30 11.58 37.13
CA LYS A 109 17.10 11.66 38.58
C LYS A 109 15.94 10.78 38.96
N ILE A 110 16.19 9.90 39.92
CA ILE A 110 15.19 8.95 40.44
C ILE A 110 14.91 9.33 41.88
N ASP A 111 13.64 9.43 42.21
CA ASP A 111 13.14 9.67 43.56
C ASP A 111 12.04 8.66 43.84
N SER A 112 12.27 7.75 44.79
CA SER A 112 11.35 6.68 45.16
C SER A 112 11.16 6.64 46.68
N ASP A 113 9.92 6.67 47.11
CA ASP A 113 9.55 6.41 48.51
C ASP A 113 9.25 4.93 48.78
N GLY A 114 9.50 4.06 47.79
CA GLY A 114 9.18 2.64 47.83
C GLY A 114 7.80 2.29 47.25
N VAL A 115 6.92 3.26 47.06
CA VAL A 115 5.57 3.09 46.46
C VAL A 115 5.49 3.84 45.15
N LYS A 116 5.92 5.10 45.14
CA LYS A 116 5.96 5.96 43.96
C LYS A 116 7.39 6.20 43.54
N VAL A 117 7.64 6.01 42.26
CA VAL A 117 8.94 6.31 41.63
C VAL A 117 8.74 7.49 40.70
N THR A 118 9.43 8.58 40.99
CA THR A 118 9.54 9.74 40.08
C THR A 118 10.83 9.65 39.30
N ALA A 119 10.77 9.78 38.00
CA ALA A 119 11.91 9.83 37.10
C ALA A 119 11.87 11.12 36.29
N ASN A 120 12.88 11.96 36.43
CA ASN A 120 13.05 13.20 35.69
C ASN A 120 14.42 13.19 34.99
N GLY A 121 14.45 13.29 33.67
CA GLY A 121 15.70 13.12 32.97
C GLY A 121 15.66 13.52 31.51
N GLN A 122 16.80 13.29 30.90
CA GLN A 122 16.98 13.47 29.46
C GLN A 122 17.80 12.31 28.89
N THR A 123 17.44 11.90 27.70
CA THR A 123 18.18 10.87 26.95
C THR A 123 18.31 11.27 25.49
N ASN A 124 19.38 10.80 24.86
CA ASN A 124 19.64 10.97 23.44
C ASN A 124 20.02 9.62 22.84
N ILE A 125 19.40 9.27 21.73
CA ILE A 125 19.69 8.06 20.95
C ILE A 125 20.31 8.51 19.63
N GLU A 126 21.59 8.21 19.46
CA GLU A 126 22.30 8.40 18.19
C GLU A 126 22.21 7.15 17.34
N LYS A 127 22.33 7.31 16.01
CA LYS A 127 22.22 6.20 15.03
C LYS A 127 20.99 5.34 15.27
N ALA A 128 19.89 6.00 15.64
CA ALA A 128 18.64 5.34 15.97
C ALA A 128 18.13 4.50 14.79
N LYS A 129 17.79 3.23 15.08
CA LYS A 129 17.21 2.28 14.13
C LYS A 129 15.89 1.75 14.66
N VAL A 130 14.92 1.57 13.77
CA VAL A 130 13.66 0.93 14.07
C VAL A 130 13.45 -0.17 13.04
N ARG A 131 13.27 -1.41 13.50
CA ARG A 131 13.17 -2.61 12.66
C ARG A 131 14.32 -2.73 11.64
N GLY A 132 15.54 -2.38 12.07
CA GLY A 132 16.76 -2.42 11.24
C GLY A 132 16.96 -1.25 10.28
N MET A 133 15.97 -0.34 10.16
CA MET A 133 16.10 0.87 9.34
C MET A 133 16.64 2.04 10.15
N GLU A 134 17.70 2.67 9.65
CA GLU A 134 18.30 3.84 10.27
C GLU A 134 17.47 5.10 9.99
N LEU A 135 17.16 5.87 11.06
CA LEU A 135 16.36 7.09 10.93
C LEU A 135 17.15 8.24 10.31
N GLY A 136 18.48 8.23 10.42
CA GLY A 136 19.37 9.26 9.89
C GLY A 136 19.37 10.59 10.65
N PHE A 137 18.78 10.60 11.86
CA PHE A 137 18.81 11.72 12.80
C PHE A 137 18.74 11.21 14.25
N PRO A 138 19.26 11.97 15.24
CA PRO A 138 19.15 11.58 16.65
C PRO A 138 17.72 11.73 17.17
N VAL A 139 17.37 10.90 18.17
CA VAL A 139 16.11 11.01 18.92
C VAL A 139 16.47 11.49 20.34
N SER A 140 16.06 12.69 20.69
CA SER A 140 16.26 13.24 22.03
C SER A 140 14.94 13.21 22.79
N MET A 141 15.00 12.88 24.08
CA MET A 141 13.83 12.85 24.96
C MET A 141 14.14 13.61 26.26
N GLN A 142 13.18 14.40 26.71
CA GLN A 142 13.12 14.98 28.05
C GLN A 142 11.83 14.52 28.69
N TYR A 143 11.89 14.03 29.91
CA TYR A 143 10.73 13.45 30.57
C TYR A 143 10.66 13.75 32.05
N ASP A 144 9.43 13.78 32.53
CA ASP A 144 9.05 13.84 33.93
C ASP A 144 7.89 12.87 34.14
N LEU A 145 8.18 11.75 34.79
CA LEU A 145 7.30 10.61 34.98
C LEU A 145 7.11 10.32 36.46
N THR A 146 5.96 9.80 36.82
CA THR A 146 5.73 9.16 38.11
C THR A 146 5.08 7.80 37.89
N ASP A 147 5.62 6.75 38.47
CA ASP A 147 5.06 5.41 38.49
C ASP A 147 4.56 5.09 39.89
N ASP A 148 3.27 4.77 40.02
CA ASP A 148 2.67 4.17 41.20
C ASP A 148 2.77 2.64 41.05
N VAL A 149 3.87 2.08 41.54
CA VAL A 149 4.26 0.68 41.29
C VAL A 149 3.18 -0.32 41.78
N PRO A 150 2.61 -0.20 42.99
CA PRO A 150 1.54 -1.09 43.45
C PRO A 150 0.30 -1.06 42.57
N ASN A 151 -0.05 0.08 42.01
CA ASN A 151 -1.24 0.25 41.16
C ASN A 151 -0.95 0.08 39.67
N GLY A 152 0.33 0.08 39.26
CA GLY A 152 0.76 0.03 37.86
C GLY A 152 0.28 1.25 37.06
N ALA A 153 0.27 2.41 37.71
CA ALA A 153 -0.21 3.66 37.13
C ALA A 153 0.95 4.61 36.85
N ILE A 154 1.28 4.78 35.58
CA ILE A 154 2.29 5.72 35.15
C ILE A 154 1.62 7.05 34.79
N THR A 155 2.08 8.13 35.41
CA THR A 155 1.71 9.51 35.07
C THR A 155 2.86 10.18 34.35
N VAL A 156 2.64 10.58 33.09
CA VAL A 156 3.55 11.39 32.30
C VAL A 156 3.15 12.85 32.48
N ARG A 157 3.88 13.57 33.33
CA ARG A 157 3.65 15.01 33.50
C ARG A 157 4.10 15.78 32.27
N ASN A 158 5.24 15.39 31.74
CA ASN A 158 5.78 15.90 30.49
C ASN A 158 6.71 14.87 29.85
N LEU A 159 6.51 14.62 28.57
CA LEU A 159 7.48 13.95 27.70
C LEU A 159 7.61 14.80 26.44
N THR A 160 8.78 15.39 26.24
CA THR A 160 9.13 16.07 25.00
C THR A 160 10.14 15.20 24.26
N THR A 161 9.77 14.69 23.10
CA THR A 161 10.70 13.99 22.21
C THR A 161 11.00 14.87 20.99
N LYS A 162 12.27 14.95 20.60
CA LYS A 162 12.67 15.58 19.34
C LYS A 162 13.01 14.51 18.32
N LEU A 163 12.31 14.57 17.20
CA LEU A 163 12.61 13.78 16.01
C LEU A 163 13.41 14.66 15.05
N GLY A 164 14.74 14.54 15.08
CA GLY A 164 15.58 15.52 14.42
C GLY A 164 15.43 16.91 15.05
N SER A 165 14.87 17.86 14.30
CA SER A 165 14.64 19.24 14.77
C SER A 165 13.28 19.46 15.43
N THR A 166 12.32 18.55 15.27
CA THR A 166 10.91 18.80 15.60
C THR A 166 10.53 18.26 16.97
N PRO A 167 10.05 19.10 17.91
CA PRO A 167 9.55 18.66 19.21
C PRO A 167 8.11 18.10 19.10
N ILE A 168 7.89 16.97 19.77
CA ILE A 168 6.59 16.37 20.02
C ILE A 168 6.41 16.27 21.52
N ASN A 169 5.31 16.79 22.03
CA ASN A 169 5.00 16.80 23.45
C ASN A 169 3.87 15.82 23.75
N LEU A 170 4.05 15.04 24.82
CA LEU A 170 3.07 14.10 25.32
C LEU A 170 2.92 14.26 26.82
N ASN A 171 1.68 14.20 27.32
CA ASN A 171 1.35 14.10 28.73
C ASN A 171 0.11 13.24 28.92
N GLY A 172 -0.09 12.71 30.14
CA GLY A 172 -1.26 11.89 30.45
C GLY A 172 -0.95 10.75 31.40
N THR A 173 -1.75 9.69 31.34
CA THR A 173 -1.64 8.53 32.21
C THR A 173 -1.67 7.22 31.42
N MET A 174 -1.04 6.19 32.00
CA MET A 174 -1.06 4.82 31.49
C MET A 174 -1.27 3.83 32.63
N GLN A 175 -2.19 2.89 32.48
CA GLN A 175 -2.41 1.76 33.38
C GLN A 175 -1.77 0.50 32.79
N THR A 176 -0.69 0.02 33.41
CA THR A 176 0.15 -1.07 32.89
C THR A 176 -0.33 -2.46 33.32
N LYS A 177 -1.18 -2.55 34.35
CA LYS A 177 -1.73 -3.85 34.83
C LYS A 177 -2.79 -4.45 33.93
N SER A 178 -3.37 -3.66 33.02
CA SER A 178 -4.26 -4.16 31.96
C SER A 178 -3.46 -4.63 30.75
N THR A 179 -3.91 -5.68 30.08
CA THR A 179 -3.31 -6.15 28.83
C THR A 179 -4.37 -6.17 27.74
N PRO A 180 -4.25 -5.32 26.69
CA PRO A 180 -3.28 -4.24 26.53
C PRO A 180 -3.41 -3.11 27.57
N ALA A 181 -2.34 -2.34 27.76
CA ALA A 181 -2.35 -1.20 28.67
C ALA A 181 -3.46 -0.20 28.32
N HIS A 182 -4.02 0.47 29.33
CA HIS A 182 -5.01 1.52 29.13
C HIS A 182 -4.35 2.90 29.22
N ILE A 183 -4.63 3.77 28.27
CA ILE A 183 -4.03 5.12 28.17
C ILE A 183 -5.08 6.21 28.20
N ASP A 184 -4.67 7.37 28.71
CA ASP A 184 -5.35 8.67 28.60
C ASP A 184 -4.25 9.71 28.40
N VAL A 185 -3.94 10.02 27.13
CA VAL A 185 -2.78 10.82 26.77
C VAL A 185 -3.11 11.92 25.78
N ASN A 186 -2.47 13.07 25.93
CA ASN A 186 -2.51 14.19 25.01
C ASN A 186 -1.18 14.28 24.26
N LEU A 187 -1.26 14.39 22.95
CA LEU A 187 -0.13 14.59 22.05
C LEU A 187 -0.27 15.94 21.35
N ARG A 188 0.79 16.75 21.41
CA ARG A 188 0.90 18.02 20.68
C ARG A 188 2.17 18.06 19.89
N ALA A 189 2.06 18.40 18.62
CA ALA A 189 3.19 18.53 17.72
C ALA A 189 2.91 19.70 16.76
N ASN A 190 3.88 20.57 16.55
CA ASN A 190 3.76 21.72 15.67
C ASN A 190 4.88 21.69 14.63
N ASN A 191 4.53 21.89 13.37
CA ASN A 191 5.45 21.95 12.25
C ASN A 191 6.38 20.72 12.13
N VAL A 192 5.85 19.52 12.41
CA VAL A 192 6.59 18.27 12.21
C VAL A 192 6.93 18.12 10.75
N SER A 193 8.20 17.92 10.43
CA SER A 193 8.62 17.63 9.06
C SER A 193 8.04 16.31 8.58
N VAL A 194 7.28 16.34 7.48
CA VAL A 194 6.74 15.12 6.85
C VAL A 194 7.87 14.20 6.39
N ALA A 195 8.99 14.74 5.95
CA ALA A 195 10.16 13.96 5.54
C ALA A 195 10.78 13.18 6.72
N GLU A 196 10.83 13.79 7.91
CA GLU A 196 11.29 13.11 9.13
C GLU A 196 10.26 12.07 9.59
N ALA A 197 8.98 12.44 9.64
CA ALA A 197 7.90 11.53 10.02
C ALA A 197 7.78 10.31 9.08
N ALA A 198 8.03 10.49 7.79
CA ALA A 198 8.01 9.43 6.80
C ALA A 198 9.08 8.35 7.04
N LYS A 199 10.24 8.71 7.57
CA LYS A 199 11.28 7.75 7.96
C LYS A 199 10.80 6.84 9.10
N TYR A 200 10.07 7.39 10.07
CA TYR A 200 9.44 6.59 11.12
C TYR A 200 8.32 5.69 10.58
N ALA A 201 7.48 6.25 9.72
CA ALA A 201 6.41 5.48 9.08
C ALA A 201 6.97 4.31 8.28
N ALA A 202 8.04 4.53 7.52
CA ALA A 202 8.75 3.48 6.79
C ALA A 202 9.31 2.40 7.74
N ALA A 203 9.94 2.81 8.83
CA ALA A 203 10.45 1.91 9.86
C ALA A 203 9.31 1.13 10.57
N ALA A 204 8.12 1.73 10.70
CA ALA A 204 6.92 1.07 11.21
C ALA A 204 6.24 0.14 10.17
N GLY A 205 6.77 0.03 8.95
CA GLY A 205 6.23 -0.81 7.88
C GLY A 205 5.22 -0.11 6.97
N ILE A 206 5.06 1.22 7.11
CA ILE A 206 4.27 2.06 6.20
C ILE A 206 5.26 2.58 5.15
N ALA A 207 5.51 1.79 4.12
CA ALA A 207 6.43 2.17 3.06
C ALA A 207 5.77 3.16 2.10
N LEU A 208 6.47 4.26 1.81
CA LEU A 208 6.21 5.06 0.62
C LEU A 208 6.67 4.31 -0.62
N THR A 209 6.11 4.66 -1.78
CA THR A 209 6.58 4.10 -3.06
C THR A 209 8.09 4.33 -3.20
N PRO A 210 8.90 3.29 -3.50
CA PRO A 210 10.33 3.43 -3.66
C PRO A 210 10.68 4.57 -4.63
N GLY A 211 11.71 5.37 -4.31
CA GLY A 211 12.12 6.51 -5.13
C GLY A 211 11.25 7.76 -4.97
N THR A 212 10.22 7.74 -4.11
CA THR A 212 9.39 8.90 -3.79
C THR A 212 9.93 9.62 -2.56
N THR A 213 10.13 10.92 -2.67
CA THR A 213 10.42 11.83 -1.55
C THR A 213 9.18 12.61 -1.18
N VAL A 214 8.98 12.84 0.11
CA VAL A 214 7.86 13.65 0.61
C VAL A 214 8.39 14.83 1.43
N SER A 215 7.67 15.94 1.34
CA SER A 215 7.94 17.15 2.13
C SER A 215 6.65 17.79 2.61
N GLY A 216 6.78 18.81 3.45
CA GLY A 216 5.67 19.52 4.06
C GLY A 216 5.74 19.45 5.58
N THR A 217 4.71 19.94 6.24
CA THR A 217 4.62 20.00 7.71
C THR A 217 3.29 19.45 8.20
N VAL A 218 3.30 18.88 9.41
CA VAL A 218 2.11 18.40 10.10
C VAL A 218 2.02 19.04 11.47
N ASN A 219 0.82 19.44 11.87
CA ASN A 219 0.47 19.84 13.21
C ASN A 219 -0.54 18.84 13.78
N ALA A 220 -0.36 18.48 15.03
CA ALA A 220 -1.24 17.55 15.74
C ALA A 220 -1.62 18.10 17.12
N ASN A 221 -2.88 17.99 17.46
CA ASN A 221 -3.40 18.20 18.81
C ASN A 221 -4.42 17.09 19.05
N ILE A 222 -3.93 15.97 19.61
CA ILE A 222 -4.69 14.72 19.69
C ILE A 222 -4.76 14.27 21.15
N HIS A 223 -5.95 13.89 21.57
CA HIS A 223 -6.21 13.18 22.81
C HIS A 223 -6.56 11.72 22.48
N ALA A 224 -5.87 10.78 23.09
CA ALA A 224 -6.02 9.35 22.87
C ALA A 224 -6.42 8.66 24.17
N VAL A 225 -7.54 7.95 24.18
CA VAL A 225 -8.10 7.29 25.37
C VAL A 225 -8.47 5.85 25.06
N GLY A 226 -8.22 4.95 26.00
CA GLY A 226 -8.63 3.56 25.91
C GLY A 226 -7.45 2.60 25.80
N SER A 227 -7.63 1.49 25.11
CA SER A 227 -6.58 0.49 24.90
C SER A 227 -5.43 1.05 24.08
N ALA A 228 -4.18 0.83 24.52
CA ALA A 228 -2.99 1.40 23.88
C ALA A 228 -2.76 0.91 22.43
N ASP A 229 -3.29 -0.26 22.08
CA ASP A 229 -3.20 -0.83 20.72
C ASP A 229 -4.22 -0.22 19.75
N LYS A 230 -5.38 0.26 20.27
CA LYS A 230 -6.47 0.84 19.48
C LYS A 230 -7.18 1.95 20.24
N PRO A 231 -6.51 3.06 20.55
CA PRO A 231 -7.12 4.14 21.32
C PRO A 231 -8.21 4.87 20.52
N ALA A 232 -9.23 5.33 21.23
CA ALA A 232 -10.18 6.29 20.72
C ALA A 232 -9.51 7.66 20.66
N LEU A 233 -9.49 8.28 19.48
CA LEU A 233 -8.83 9.56 19.24
C LEU A 233 -9.84 10.70 19.22
N SER A 234 -9.45 11.87 19.71
CA SER A 234 -10.18 13.12 19.51
C SER A 234 -9.20 14.26 19.28
N GLY A 235 -9.64 15.30 18.57
CA GLY A 235 -8.80 16.46 18.27
C GLY A 235 -8.61 16.72 16.79
N THR A 236 -7.46 17.29 16.42
CA THR A 236 -7.19 17.74 15.06
C THR A 236 -5.80 17.34 14.60
N LEU A 237 -5.70 16.98 13.33
CA LEU A 237 -4.47 16.79 12.60
C LEU A 237 -4.54 17.65 11.34
N SER A 238 -3.56 18.53 11.13
CA SER A 238 -3.49 19.35 9.92
C SER A 238 -2.14 19.20 9.25
N ALA A 239 -2.14 19.21 7.92
CA ALA A 239 -0.91 19.20 7.15
C ALA A 239 -0.91 20.34 6.14
N ALA A 240 0.28 20.90 5.87
CA ALA A 240 0.47 22.00 4.96
C ALA A 240 1.66 21.77 4.04
N ASN A 241 1.55 22.27 2.79
CA ASN A 241 2.58 22.24 1.77
C ASN A 241 3.10 20.81 1.53
N LEU A 242 2.19 19.82 1.56
CA LEU A 242 2.54 18.45 1.24
C LEU A 242 2.93 18.35 -0.22
N GLN A 243 4.06 17.70 -0.46
CA GLN A 243 4.52 17.42 -1.82
C GLN A 243 5.14 16.02 -1.86
N ALA A 244 4.73 15.24 -2.84
CA ALA A 244 5.40 14.01 -3.24
C ALA A 244 6.10 14.23 -4.58
N SER A 245 7.37 13.85 -4.67
CA SER A 245 8.20 13.94 -5.87
C SER A 245 9.17 12.77 -5.95
N GLY A 246 9.70 12.48 -7.14
CA GLY A 246 10.64 11.38 -7.31
C GLY A 246 10.92 11.13 -8.78
N LYS A 247 11.97 10.34 -9.05
CA LYS A 247 12.36 10.01 -10.43
C LYS A 247 11.28 9.24 -11.20
N ASP A 248 10.50 8.45 -10.46
CA ASP A 248 9.47 7.59 -11.02
C ASP A 248 8.08 8.26 -11.07
N LEU A 249 7.93 9.48 -10.52
CA LEU A 249 6.72 10.26 -10.66
C LEU A 249 6.80 11.13 -11.94
N PRO A 250 5.83 11.05 -12.85
CA PRO A 250 5.80 11.88 -14.05
C PRO A 250 5.90 13.38 -13.75
N GLN A 251 5.35 13.80 -12.62
CA GLN A 251 5.41 15.16 -12.10
C GLN A 251 5.09 15.20 -10.60
N PRO A 252 5.49 16.25 -9.85
CA PRO A 252 5.17 16.37 -8.44
C PRO A 252 3.66 16.40 -8.17
N VAL A 253 3.25 15.81 -7.04
CA VAL A 253 1.88 15.86 -6.51
C VAL A 253 1.88 16.69 -5.25
N GLN A 254 0.97 17.64 -5.14
CA GLN A 254 0.91 18.61 -4.04
C GLN A 254 -0.47 18.65 -3.40
N ILE A 255 -0.49 18.83 -2.07
CA ILE A 255 -1.67 19.20 -1.29
C ILE A 255 -1.28 20.40 -0.45
N GLN A 256 -1.85 21.57 -0.74
CA GLN A 256 -1.47 22.79 -0.04
C GLN A 256 -1.89 22.77 1.43
N SER A 257 -3.06 22.25 1.72
CA SER A 257 -3.54 22.06 3.08
C SER A 257 -4.57 20.94 3.17
N ILE A 258 -4.51 20.19 4.26
CA ILE A 258 -5.54 19.22 4.63
C ILE A 258 -5.72 19.28 6.14
N ASN A 259 -6.99 19.28 6.61
CA ASN A 259 -7.34 19.24 8.01
C ASN A 259 -8.19 17.99 8.27
N LEU A 260 -7.81 17.24 9.28
CA LEU A 260 -8.54 16.08 9.77
C LEU A 260 -9.11 16.41 11.15
N ASN A 261 -10.40 16.19 11.31
CA ASN A 261 -11.07 16.20 12.59
C ASN A 261 -11.23 14.76 13.09
N LEU A 262 -10.76 14.50 14.30
CA LEU A 262 -10.77 13.20 14.94
C LEU A 262 -11.81 13.20 16.05
N THR A 263 -12.65 12.18 16.05
CA THR A 263 -13.58 11.86 17.14
C THR A 263 -13.40 10.40 17.53
N PRO A 264 -13.90 9.91 18.67
CA PRO A 264 -13.75 8.51 19.08
C PRO A 264 -14.22 7.48 18.05
N THR A 265 -15.12 7.85 17.16
CA THR A 265 -15.72 6.94 16.17
C THR A 265 -15.42 7.30 14.73
N GLN A 266 -14.85 8.49 14.46
CA GLN A 266 -14.71 8.99 13.10
C GLN A 266 -13.47 9.86 12.92
N ILE A 267 -12.81 9.72 11.78
CA ILE A 267 -11.81 10.65 11.25
C ILE A 267 -12.37 11.23 9.97
N GLN A 268 -12.43 12.55 9.87
CA GLN A 268 -13.02 13.25 8.73
C GLN A 268 -12.10 14.37 8.26
N SER A 269 -11.85 14.45 6.95
CA SER A 269 -11.18 15.59 6.35
C SER A 269 -12.17 16.71 6.02
N ASN A 270 -11.72 17.97 6.04
CA ASN A 270 -12.35 18.99 5.21
C ASN A 270 -12.17 18.62 3.73
N PRO A 271 -12.97 19.16 2.80
CA PRO A 271 -12.64 19.10 1.39
C PRO A 271 -11.24 19.69 1.15
N PHE A 272 -10.43 19.02 0.37
CA PHE A 272 -9.07 19.46 0.05
C PHE A 272 -8.76 19.24 -1.43
N THR A 273 -7.72 19.91 -1.89
CA THR A 273 -7.32 19.90 -3.30
C THR A 273 -5.98 19.24 -3.46
N ILE A 274 -5.89 18.33 -4.43
CA ILE A 274 -4.66 17.69 -4.88
C ILE A 274 -4.31 18.30 -6.23
N THR A 275 -3.08 18.79 -6.40
CA THR A 275 -2.61 19.36 -7.66
C THR A 275 -1.41 18.59 -8.20
N SER A 276 -1.32 18.50 -9.50
CA SER A 276 -0.15 17.96 -10.20
C SER A 276 -0.08 18.63 -11.59
N GLY A 277 1.00 19.39 -11.85
CA GLY A 277 1.05 20.26 -13.02
C GLY A 277 -0.13 21.24 -13.05
N THR A 278 -0.88 21.22 -14.14
CA THR A 278 -2.10 22.04 -14.32
C THR A 278 -3.38 21.36 -13.85
N THR A 279 -3.29 20.12 -13.40
CA THR A 279 -4.45 19.32 -12.97
C THR A 279 -4.77 19.60 -11.51
N THR A 280 -6.06 19.78 -11.25
CA THR A 280 -6.63 19.94 -9.92
C THR A 280 -7.66 18.85 -9.68
N ALA A 281 -7.52 18.12 -8.59
CA ALA A 281 -8.49 17.15 -8.11
C ALA A 281 -9.02 17.57 -6.75
N ASN A 282 -10.33 17.52 -6.56
CA ASN A 282 -11.00 17.78 -5.28
C ASN A 282 -11.27 16.45 -4.59
N ALA A 283 -10.91 16.37 -3.31
CA ALA A 283 -11.03 15.17 -2.51
C ALA A 283 -11.62 15.45 -1.14
N GLN A 284 -12.25 14.45 -0.57
CA GLN A 284 -12.72 14.41 0.81
C GLN A 284 -12.66 12.98 1.31
N LEU A 285 -12.37 12.80 2.60
CA LEU A 285 -12.26 11.49 3.25
C LEU A 285 -13.03 11.49 4.57
N THR A 286 -13.78 10.44 4.81
CA THR A 286 -14.34 10.08 6.10
C THR A 286 -14.05 8.61 6.39
N MET A 287 -13.50 8.32 7.56
CA MET A 287 -13.31 6.97 8.07
C MET A 287 -14.06 6.80 9.37
N ARG A 288 -14.96 5.81 9.44
CA ARG A 288 -15.76 5.51 10.63
C ARG A 288 -15.33 4.20 11.25
N ASN A 289 -15.52 4.08 12.56
CA ASN A 289 -15.22 2.86 13.33
C ASN A 289 -13.76 2.40 13.13
N TYR A 290 -12.82 3.34 13.09
CA TYR A 290 -11.42 3.07 12.80
C TYR A 290 -10.71 2.21 13.86
N THR A 291 -11.28 2.08 15.05
CA THR A 291 -10.81 1.17 16.10
C THR A 291 -11.29 -0.27 15.93
N ALA A 292 -12.29 -0.51 15.07
CA ALA A 292 -12.79 -1.83 14.76
C ALA A 292 -11.80 -2.62 13.88
N PRO A 293 -11.92 -3.96 13.82
CA PRO A 293 -11.10 -4.78 12.91
C PRO A 293 -11.22 -4.40 11.44
N SER A 294 -12.35 -3.79 11.07
CA SER A 294 -12.61 -3.28 9.73
C SER A 294 -13.26 -1.91 9.85
N ALA A 295 -12.54 -0.89 9.42
CA ALA A 295 -13.07 0.48 9.34
C ALA A 295 -13.96 0.65 8.10
N THR A 296 -14.89 1.61 8.15
CA THR A 296 -15.67 2.00 6.97
C THR A 296 -15.12 3.30 6.41
N VAL A 297 -14.72 3.27 5.14
CA VAL A 297 -14.23 4.44 4.40
C VAL A 297 -15.33 4.99 3.51
N ASP A 298 -15.41 6.30 3.42
CA ASP A 298 -16.17 7.06 2.45
C ASP A 298 -15.26 8.20 1.95
N ALA A 299 -14.75 8.06 0.74
CA ALA A 299 -13.85 9.04 0.14
C ALA A 299 -14.32 9.38 -1.27
N THR A 300 -14.20 10.64 -1.65
CA THR A 300 -14.52 11.14 -2.99
C THR A 300 -13.31 11.76 -3.65
N LEU A 301 -13.20 11.60 -4.95
CA LEU A 301 -12.17 12.22 -5.79
C LEU A 301 -12.80 12.67 -7.11
N ARG A 302 -12.71 13.96 -7.40
CA ARG A 302 -13.19 14.56 -8.65
C ARG A 302 -12.10 15.35 -9.33
N ALA A 303 -11.78 14.99 -10.55
CA ALA A 303 -10.77 15.64 -11.35
C ALA A 303 -11.30 15.84 -12.80
N PRO A 304 -11.98 16.96 -13.07
CA PRO A 304 -12.43 17.29 -14.43
C PRO A 304 -11.25 17.76 -15.27
N ASN A 305 -11.24 17.41 -16.57
CA ASN A 305 -10.21 17.77 -17.53
C ASN A 305 -8.77 17.52 -17.04
N ALA A 306 -8.60 16.45 -16.25
CA ALA A 306 -7.30 16.08 -15.72
C ALA A 306 -6.35 15.66 -16.84
N GLN A 307 -5.08 16.03 -16.73
CA GLN A 307 -4.03 15.56 -17.62
C GLN A 307 -3.60 14.14 -17.22
N LEU A 308 -3.42 13.26 -18.21
CA LEU A 308 -3.01 11.87 -17.96
C LEU A 308 -1.74 11.78 -17.07
N PRO A 309 -0.64 12.52 -17.34
CA PRO A 309 0.55 12.45 -16.49
C PRO A 309 0.27 12.83 -15.03
N ALA A 310 -0.65 13.75 -14.78
CA ALA A 310 -1.03 14.17 -13.43
C ALA A 310 -1.77 13.07 -12.68
N ILE A 311 -2.73 12.42 -13.33
CA ILE A 311 -3.47 11.29 -12.71
C ILE A 311 -2.54 10.10 -12.45
N LEU A 312 -1.63 9.79 -13.39
CA LEU A 312 -0.62 8.76 -13.17
C LEU A 312 0.29 9.10 -11.98
N ALA A 313 0.70 10.37 -11.84
CA ALA A 313 1.49 10.81 -10.70
C ALA A 313 0.71 10.70 -9.37
N MET A 314 -0.56 11.12 -9.33
CA MET A 314 -1.41 11.01 -8.16
C MET A 314 -1.65 9.54 -7.74
N ALA A 315 -1.96 8.67 -8.70
CA ALA A 315 -2.15 7.25 -8.48
C ALA A 315 -0.87 6.59 -7.92
N LYS A 316 0.27 6.87 -8.53
CA LYS A 316 1.56 6.35 -8.09
C LYS A 316 1.97 6.88 -6.71
N ALA A 317 1.77 8.17 -6.43
CA ALA A 317 2.03 8.75 -5.11
C ALA A 317 1.17 8.09 -4.01
N TYR A 318 -0.02 7.62 -4.34
CA TYR A 318 -0.89 6.87 -3.44
C TYR A 318 -0.51 5.37 -3.33
N GLY A 319 0.37 4.87 -4.19
CA GLY A 319 0.81 3.46 -4.18
C GLY A 319 0.14 2.55 -5.21
N VAL A 320 -0.59 3.11 -6.18
CA VAL A 320 -1.12 2.35 -7.31
C VAL A 320 0.00 2.11 -8.31
N THR A 321 0.42 0.87 -8.48
CA THR A 321 1.54 0.47 -9.36
C THR A 321 1.09 -0.14 -10.68
N SER A 322 -0.17 -0.58 -10.79
CA SER A 322 -0.75 -1.16 -12.00
C SER A 322 -0.64 -0.22 -13.21
N LEU A 323 -0.73 1.10 -13.00
CA LEU A 323 -0.63 2.10 -14.05
C LEU A 323 0.81 2.47 -14.47
N ASP A 324 1.84 1.90 -13.88
CA ASP A 324 3.26 2.15 -14.23
C ASP A 324 3.60 1.74 -15.67
N LYS A 325 2.77 0.88 -16.27
CA LYS A 325 2.89 0.46 -17.67
C LYS A 325 2.34 1.50 -18.67
N VAL A 326 1.69 2.56 -18.20
CA VAL A 326 1.05 3.58 -19.02
C VAL A 326 1.84 4.88 -18.95
N SER A 327 2.07 5.49 -20.11
CA SER A 327 2.62 6.84 -20.22
C SER A 327 2.02 7.54 -21.46
N GLY A 328 2.10 8.85 -21.51
CA GLY A 328 1.59 9.58 -22.67
C GLY A 328 0.86 10.86 -22.30
N GLN A 329 0.00 11.32 -23.19
CA GLN A 329 -0.72 12.58 -23.08
C GLN A 329 -2.23 12.38 -23.30
N GLY A 330 -2.99 13.37 -22.89
CA GLY A 330 -4.43 13.41 -23.07
C GLY A 330 -5.14 13.85 -21.82
N THR A 331 -6.45 13.90 -21.90
CA THR A 331 -7.31 14.35 -20.81
C THR A 331 -8.25 13.25 -20.36
N LEU A 332 -8.63 13.31 -19.11
CA LEU A 332 -9.67 12.45 -18.57
C LEU A 332 -10.53 13.20 -17.53
N ASN A 333 -11.77 12.79 -17.40
CA ASN A 333 -12.65 13.23 -16.34
C ASN A 333 -12.78 12.06 -15.35
N VAL A 334 -12.46 12.32 -14.09
CA VAL A 334 -12.54 11.34 -13.01
C VAL A 334 -13.60 11.77 -12.02
N ASP A 335 -14.57 10.93 -11.74
CA ASP A 335 -15.52 11.09 -10.62
C ASP A 335 -15.60 9.73 -9.90
N MET A 336 -14.87 9.61 -8.82
CA MET A 336 -14.69 8.36 -8.08
C MET A 336 -15.08 8.51 -6.62
N ARG A 337 -15.64 7.46 -6.06
CA ARG A 337 -15.94 7.31 -4.64
C ARG A 337 -15.47 5.95 -4.16
N ALA A 338 -14.71 5.92 -3.07
CA ALA A 338 -14.46 4.72 -2.29
C ALA A 338 -15.50 4.64 -1.17
N SER A 339 -16.24 3.56 -1.07
CA SER A 339 -17.29 3.41 -0.04
C SER A 339 -17.40 1.96 0.38
N GLY A 340 -17.07 1.65 1.62
CA GLY A 340 -17.15 0.30 2.15
C GLY A 340 -16.21 0.02 3.32
N ALA A 341 -16.23 -1.22 3.77
CA ALA A 341 -15.37 -1.71 4.82
C ALA A 341 -13.97 -2.01 4.27
N VAL A 342 -12.93 -1.54 4.96
CA VAL A 342 -11.52 -1.76 4.60
C VAL A 342 -10.73 -2.23 5.81
N LYS A 343 -9.77 -3.12 5.59
CA LYS A 343 -8.85 -3.57 6.64
C LYS A 343 -7.68 -2.61 6.85
N SER A 344 -7.33 -1.85 5.82
CA SER A 344 -6.27 -0.84 5.82
C SER A 344 -6.53 0.22 4.75
N LEU A 345 -5.78 1.32 4.78
CA LEU A 345 -5.84 2.38 3.75
C LEU A 345 -4.83 2.16 2.62
N THR A 346 -4.41 0.94 2.36
CA THR A 346 -3.55 0.63 1.20
C THR A 346 -4.32 0.77 -0.10
N ALA A 347 -3.63 1.06 -1.21
CA ALA A 347 -4.24 1.19 -2.53
C ALA A 347 -5.10 -0.03 -2.87
N ALA A 348 -4.58 -1.26 -2.70
CA ALA A 348 -5.29 -2.50 -3.00
C ALA A 348 -6.59 -2.71 -2.20
N GLU A 349 -6.66 -2.25 -0.94
CA GLU A 349 -7.89 -2.33 -0.14
C GLU A 349 -8.92 -1.27 -0.57
N ILE A 350 -8.45 -0.06 -0.87
CA ILE A 350 -9.33 1.02 -1.34
C ILE A 350 -9.87 0.71 -2.74
N GLU A 351 -9.06 0.17 -3.64
CA GLU A 351 -9.47 -0.21 -5.00
C GLU A 351 -10.68 -1.14 -5.02
N LYS A 352 -10.81 -2.05 -4.04
CA LYS A 352 -11.98 -2.95 -3.90
C LYS A 352 -13.30 -2.23 -3.61
N THR A 353 -13.23 -1.00 -3.11
CA THR A 353 -14.39 -0.21 -2.69
C THR A 353 -14.73 0.92 -3.66
N LEU A 354 -13.98 1.02 -4.78
CA LEU A 354 -14.15 2.09 -5.75
C LEU A 354 -15.43 1.94 -6.57
N ASN A 355 -16.13 3.06 -6.69
CA ASN A 355 -17.31 3.23 -7.53
C ASN A 355 -17.20 4.57 -8.26
N GLY A 356 -17.66 4.67 -9.49
CA GLY A 356 -17.66 5.93 -10.22
C GLY A 356 -17.49 5.79 -11.72
N THR A 357 -17.00 6.86 -12.34
CA THR A 357 -16.82 6.94 -13.79
C THR A 357 -15.51 7.61 -14.17
N VAL A 358 -14.92 7.13 -15.26
CA VAL A 358 -13.76 7.75 -15.90
C VAL A 358 -14.06 7.88 -17.40
N ASN A 359 -14.00 9.10 -17.93
CA ASN A 359 -14.04 9.34 -19.37
C ASN A 359 -12.64 9.61 -19.85
N VAL A 360 -12.19 8.95 -20.88
CA VAL A 360 -10.84 9.09 -21.41
C VAL A 360 -10.83 9.70 -22.82
N ASN A 361 -9.88 10.61 -23.05
CA ASN A 361 -9.56 11.16 -24.35
C ASN A 361 -8.05 11.34 -24.46
N PHE A 362 -7.38 10.26 -24.81
CA PHE A 362 -5.92 10.19 -24.81
C PHE A 362 -5.36 10.35 -26.22
N ASN A 363 -4.16 10.93 -26.29
CA ASN A 363 -3.37 11.08 -27.50
C ASN A 363 -1.93 10.63 -27.20
N ASN A 364 -1.33 9.88 -28.14
CA ASN A 364 0.06 9.42 -28.03
C ASN A 364 0.37 8.70 -26.71
N VAL A 365 -0.46 7.75 -26.35
CA VAL A 365 -0.26 6.91 -25.16
C VAL A 365 0.61 5.71 -25.52
N LYS A 366 1.48 5.33 -24.59
CA LYS A 366 2.32 4.13 -24.66
C LYS A 366 1.92 3.19 -23.53
N TYR A 367 1.75 1.94 -23.87
CA TYR A 367 1.50 0.87 -22.91
C TYR A 367 2.61 -0.17 -23.03
N SER A 368 3.35 -0.41 -21.94
CA SER A 368 4.54 -1.29 -21.91
C SER A 368 4.28 -2.68 -21.35
N GLY A 369 3.02 -3.08 -21.15
CA GLY A 369 2.65 -4.42 -20.70
C GLY A 369 2.67 -5.47 -21.82
N ALA A 370 2.34 -5.06 -23.05
CA ALA A 370 2.38 -5.92 -24.24
C ALA A 370 2.48 -5.07 -25.51
N ASN A 371 2.85 -5.70 -26.62
CA ASN A 371 2.69 -5.12 -27.96
C ASN A 371 1.39 -5.64 -28.59
N MET A 372 0.31 -4.89 -28.43
CA MET A 372 -1.01 -5.28 -28.93
C MET A 372 -1.04 -5.49 -30.44
N SER A 373 -0.34 -4.64 -31.20
CA SER A 373 -0.22 -4.78 -32.67
C SER A 373 0.43 -6.11 -33.03
N SER A 374 1.49 -6.51 -32.31
CA SER A 374 2.16 -7.79 -32.51
C SER A 374 1.26 -8.97 -32.13
N GLU A 375 0.58 -8.89 -30.99
CA GLU A 375 -0.31 -9.98 -30.52
C GLU A 375 -1.51 -10.18 -31.45
N LEU A 376 -2.13 -9.09 -31.92
CA LEU A 376 -3.19 -9.16 -32.92
C LEU A 376 -2.68 -9.70 -34.25
N SER A 377 -1.47 -9.32 -34.68
CA SER A 377 -0.83 -9.87 -35.87
C SER A 377 -0.53 -11.35 -35.74
N LYS A 378 -0.13 -11.83 -34.56
CA LYS A 378 0.05 -13.27 -34.28
C LYS A 378 -1.28 -14.02 -34.35
N ILE A 379 -2.37 -13.45 -33.83
CA ILE A 379 -3.71 -14.03 -33.98
C ILE A 379 -4.10 -14.13 -35.45
N ALA A 380 -3.86 -13.09 -36.24
CA ALA A 380 -4.03 -13.13 -37.68
C ALA A 380 -3.11 -14.16 -38.36
N GLY A 381 -1.88 -14.27 -37.89
CA GLY A 381 -0.84 -15.19 -38.37
C GLY A 381 -0.86 -16.58 -37.75
N PHE A 382 -1.55 -16.81 -36.61
CA PHE A 382 -1.81 -18.15 -36.05
C PHE A 382 -2.55 -19.05 -37.04
N LEU A 383 -3.11 -18.42 -37.98
CA LEU A 383 -3.67 -18.99 -39.20
C LEU A 383 -2.58 -19.22 -40.26
N ARG A 384 -1.28 -19.05 -39.92
CA ARG A 384 -0.13 -19.19 -40.81
C ARG A 384 1.06 -19.82 -40.06
N PRO A 385 1.53 -21.03 -40.41
CA PRO A 385 2.77 -21.55 -39.86
C PRO A 385 3.98 -20.78 -40.43
N GLY A 386 4.78 -20.12 -39.61
CA GLY A 386 6.13 -19.75 -39.98
C GLY A 386 6.60 -18.28 -39.85
N SER A 387 5.93 -17.38 -39.13
CA SER A 387 6.49 -16.04 -38.91
C SER A 387 6.65 -15.70 -37.44
N SER A 388 7.88 -15.79 -36.94
CA SER A 388 8.31 -15.26 -35.65
C SER A 388 8.98 -13.91 -35.88
N GLN A 389 8.27 -12.79 -35.63
CA GLN A 389 8.92 -11.49 -35.41
C GLN A 389 8.81 -11.16 -33.93
N SER A 390 9.96 -11.11 -33.27
CA SER A 390 10.13 -10.56 -31.93
C SER A 390 10.02 -9.04 -32.03
N THR A 391 8.95 -8.47 -31.51
CA THR A 391 8.76 -7.02 -31.41
C THR A 391 8.78 -6.60 -29.95
N SER A 392 9.28 -5.40 -29.68
CA SER A 392 9.30 -4.82 -28.33
C SER A 392 7.94 -4.94 -27.66
N GLY A 393 7.91 -5.24 -26.35
CA GLY A 393 6.68 -5.41 -25.57
C GLY A 393 5.91 -4.10 -25.31
N MET A 394 5.81 -3.21 -26.31
CA MET A 394 5.20 -1.90 -26.16
C MET A 394 4.13 -1.67 -27.24
N THR A 395 2.96 -1.16 -26.80
CA THR A 395 1.88 -0.70 -27.68
C THR A 395 1.90 0.81 -27.78
N ASN A 396 1.95 1.35 -29.00
CA ASN A 396 1.76 2.76 -29.26
C ASN A 396 0.29 3.00 -29.66
N ILE A 397 -0.37 3.90 -28.94
CA ILE A 397 -1.77 4.26 -29.14
C ILE A 397 -1.82 5.74 -29.53
N SER A 398 -2.11 6.03 -30.79
CA SER A 398 -2.16 7.42 -31.29
C SER A 398 -3.39 8.16 -30.73
N LYS A 399 -4.50 7.47 -30.53
CA LYS A 399 -5.72 8.01 -29.93
C LYS A 399 -6.47 6.93 -29.17
N MET A 400 -7.03 7.28 -28.00
CA MET A 400 -7.94 6.41 -27.23
C MET A 400 -9.07 7.22 -26.64
N THR A 401 -10.30 6.80 -26.83
CA THR A 401 -11.50 7.45 -26.29
C THR A 401 -12.47 6.41 -25.75
N GLY A 402 -13.21 6.76 -24.71
CA GLY A 402 -14.27 5.89 -24.19
C GLY A 402 -14.66 6.22 -22.76
N ASN A 403 -15.61 5.46 -22.27
CA ASN A 403 -16.18 5.58 -20.94
C ASN A 403 -15.88 4.30 -20.13
N ILE A 404 -15.52 4.48 -18.89
CA ILE A 404 -15.27 3.40 -17.93
C ILE A 404 -16.16 3.65 -16.72
N ALA A 405 -17.00 2.68 -16.40
CA ALA A 405 -17.78 2.66 -15.17
C ALA A 405 -17.09 1.72 -14.17
N VAL A 406 -16.95 2.16 -12.93
CA VAL A 406 -16.35 1.36 -11.86
C VAL A 406 -17.41 1.04 -10.83
N ARG A 407 -17.53 -0.23 -10.45
CA ARG A 407 -18.42 -0.72 -9.39
C ARG A 407 -17.69 -1.75 -8.54
N ASP A 408 -17.58 -1.46 -7.25
CA ASP A 408 -16.92 -2.34 -6.27
C ASP A 408 -15.53 -2.82 -6.76
N GLY A 409 -14.76 -1.87 -7.29
CA GLY A 409 -13.42 -2.13 -7.81
C GLY A 409 -13.34 -2.84 -9.16
N ILE A 410 -14.47 -3.10 -9.79
CA ILE A 410 -14.53 -3.66 -11.16
C ILE A 410 -14.78 -2.52 -12.15
N ALA A 411 -13.80 -2.23 -12.97
CA ALA A 411 -13.90 -1.30 -14.10
C ALA A 411 -14.52 -2.01 -15.30
N GLU A 412 -15.59 -1.45 -15.86
CA GLU A 412 -16.29 -1.95 -17.04
C GLU A 412 -16.28 -0.89 -18.14
N THR A 413 -15.98 -1.29 -19.35
CA THR A 413 -16.15 -0.44 -20.54
C THR A 413 -16.97 -1.18 -21.63
N LYS A 414 -17.74 -0.38 -22.39
CA LYS A 414 -18.56 -0.86 -23.51
C LYS A 414 -18.27 -0.13 -24.82
N ASP A 415 -17.42 0.90 -24.76
CA ASP A 415 -17.20 1.83 -25.89
C ASP A 415 -15.76 2.31 -26.00
N LEU A 416 -14.80 1.64 -25.36
CA LEU A 416 -13.40 2.03 -25.43
C LEU A 416 -12.85 1.74 -26.82
N GLN A 417 -12.30 2.76 -27.47
CA GLN A 417 -11.72 2.69 -28.80
C GLN A 417 -10.29 3.20 -28.78
N ALA A 418 -9.41 2.50 -29.47
CA ALA A 418 -8.02 2.85 -29.62
C ALA A 418 -7.60 2.81 -31.09
N THR A 419 -6.78 3.75 -31.51
CA THR A 419 -6.11 3.76 -32.81
C THR A 419 -4.65 3.37 -32.62
N LEU A 420 -4.28 2.25 -33.21
CA LEU A 420 -2.93 1.71 -33.23
C LEU A 420 -2.27 2.01 -34.59
N ASP A 421 -0.99 1.69 -34.71
CA ASP A 421 -0.23 1.77 -35.97
C ASP A 421 -0.78 0.83 -37.06
N ILE A 422 -1.42 -0.28 -36.68
CA ILE A 422 -1.99 -1.27 -37.60
C ILE A 422 -3.47 -1.03 -37.95
N GLY A 423 -4.19 -0.20 -37.20
CA GLY A 423 -5.61 0.04 -37.39
C GLY A 423 -6.34 0.42 -36.11
N ASN A 424 -7.67 0.32 -36.12
CA ASN A 424 -8.51 0.66 -34.98
C ASN A 424 -8.93 -0.59 -34.18
N VAL A 425 -9.00 -0.43 -32.86
CA VAL A 425 -9.41 -1.48 -31.94
C VAL A 425 -10.53 -0.98 -31.05
N GLY A 426 -11.64 -1.72 -31.02
CA GLY A 426 -12.70 -1.56 -30.03
C GLY A 426 -12.49 -2.55 -28.89
N LEU A 427 -12.68 -2.11 -27.65
CA LEU A 427 -12.48 -2.88 -26.43
C LEU A 427 -13.75 -2.83 -25.57
N VAL A 428 -14.22 -3.97 -25.14
CA VAL A 428 -15.33 -4.09 -24.17
C VAL A 428 -14.99 -5.16 -23.13
N GLY A 429 -15.51 -5.01 -21.92
CA GLY A 429 -15.30 -5.99 -20.85
C GLY A 429 -14.95 -5.34 -19.53
N THR A 430 -14.30 -6.12 -18.67
CA THR A 430 -14.02 -5.73 -17.31
C THR A 430 -12.56 -5.91 -16.94
N ALA A 431 -12.12 -5.09 -15.99
CA ALA A 431 -10.83 -5.19 -15.31
C ALA A 431 -11.06 -5.06 -13.80
N ASN A 432 -10.49 -5.95 -13.01
CA ASN A 432 -10.47 -5.83 -11.56
C ASN A 432 -9.30 -4.95 -11.15
N LEU A 433 -9.56 -3.83 -10.49
CA LEU A 433 -8.53 -2.84 -10.16
C LEU A 433 -7.51 -3.40 -9.14
N ALA A 434 -7.99 -4.11 -8.13
CA ALA A 434 -7.15 -4.61 -7.03
C ALA A 434 -6.27 -5.82 -7.43
N THR A 435 -6.72 -6.65 -8.37
CA THR A 435 -6.01 -7.86 -8.83
C THR A 435 -5.43 -7.71 -10.21
N GLU A 436 -5.72 -6.61 -10.90
CA GLU A 436 -5.38 -6.33 -12.31
C GLU A 436 -6.01 -7.33 -13.31
N ALA A 437 -6.83 -8.27 -12.86
CA ALA A 437 -7.38 -9.33 -13.70
C ALA A 437 -8.26 -8.77 -14.81
N LEU A 438 -7.98 -9.19 -16.05
CA LEU A 438 -8.68 -8.77 -17.27
C LEU A 438 -9.66 -9.84 -17.74
N ASN A 439 -10.84 -9.40 -18.14
CA ASN A 439 -11.82 -10.16 -18.88
C ASN A 439 -12.41 -9.27 -19.97
N MET A 440 -11.68 -9.16 -21.06
CA MET A 440 -12.01 -8.22 -22.12
C MET A 440 -12.10 -8.91 -23.48
N ARG A 441 -12.86 -8.32 -24.38
CA ARG A 441 -12.89 -8.65 -25.79
C ARG A 441 -12.44 -7.45 -26.60
N ALA A 442 -11.62 -7.71 -27.59
CA ALA A 442 -11.15 -6.74 -28.55
C ALA A 442 -11.65 -7.11 -29.94
N THR A 443 -11.98 -6.09 -30.74
CA THR A 443 -12.17 -6.24 -32.17
C THR A 443 -11.25 -5.26 -32.88
N ALA A 444 -10.24 -5.76 -33.56
CA ALA A 444 -9.35 -4.94 -34.35
C ALA A 444 -9.77 -4.98 -35.83
N VAL A 445 -9.75 -3.80 -36.46
CA VAL A 445 -9.89 -3.67 -37.91
C VAL A 445 -8.58 -3.11 -38.46
N ILE A 446 -7.88 -3.92 -39.22
CA ILE A 446 -6.57 -3.60 -39.80
C ILE A 446 -6.76 -3.04 -41.21
N ALA A 447 -6.14 -1.89 -41.48
CA ALA A 447 -6.23 -1.23 -42.77
C ALA A 447 -5.69 -2.10 -43.93
N GLN A 448 -6.28 -1.97 -45.11
CA GLN A 448 -5.98 -2.83 -46.24
C GLN A 448 -4.49 -2.79 -46.67
N ASN A 449 -3.84 -1.63 -46.63
CA ASN A 449 -2.41 -1.47 -46.96
C ASN A 449 -1.50 -2.24 -45.96
N VAL A 450 -1.87 -2.31 -44.70
CA VAL A 450 -1.16 -3.06 -43.66
C VAL A 450 -1.49 -4.54 -43.78
N SER A 451 -2.75 -4.89 -44.05
CA SER A 451 -3.17 -6.29 -44.19
C SER A 451 -2.49 -7.01 -45.37
N GLN A 452 -2.12 -6.28 -46.42
CA GLN A 452 -1.35 -6.82 -47.54
C GLN A 452 0.11 -7.12 -47.18
N GLN A 453 0.72 -6.31 -46.30
CA GLN A 453 2.08 -6.55 -45.80
C GLN A 453 2.15 -7.70 -44.78
N VAL A 454 1.17 -7.77 -43.87
CA VAL A 454 1.08 -8.80 -42.83
C VAL A 454 0.60 -10.12 -43.43
N GLY A 455 -0.23 -10.08 -44.47
CA GLY A 455 -0.90 -11.24 -45.07
C GLY A 455 -0.13 -11.93 -46.19
N GLY A 456 0.74 -11.21 -46.92
CA GLY A 456 1.40 -11.73 -48.16
C GLY A 456 0.40 -12.31 -49.17
N GLN A 457 0.84 -12.58 -50.41
CA GLN A 457 -0.02 -13.12 -51.47
C GLN A 457 -0.55 -14.55 -51.26
N GLN A 458 -0.19 -15.19 -50.14
CA GLN A 458 -0.48 -16.61 -49.87
C GLN A 458 -1.42 -16.89 -48.68
N ILE A 459 -2.21 -15.94 -48.20
CA ILE A 459 -3.34 -16.30 -47.33
C ILE A 459 -4.35 -17.01 -48.20
N GLY A 460 -4.43 -18.35 -48.08
CA GLY A 460 -5.36 -19.17 -48.83
C GLY A 460 -6.78 -18.60 -48.81
N GLY A 461 -7.46 -18.57 -49.96
CA GLY A 461 -8.68 -17.81 -50.18
C GLY A 461 -9.77 -17.90 -49.12
N PHE A 462 -9.83 -18.98 -48.33
CA PHE A 462 -10.80 -19.17 -47.27
C PHE A 462 -10.59 -18.22 -46.09
N MET A 463 -9.35 -17.96 -45.68
CA MET A 463 -9.06 -17.13 -44.50
C MET A 463 -9.16 -15.64 -44.80
N LYS A 464 -8.76 -15.21 -45.99
CA LYS A 464 -9.01 -13.84 -46.47
C LYS A 464 -10.50 -13.56 -46.51
N THR A 465 -11.31 -14.53 -46.96
CA THR A 465 -12.75 -14.44 -46.97
C THR A 465 -13.35 -14.55 -45.55
N ALA A 466 -12.71 -15.29 -44.64
CA ALA A 466 -13.22 -15.46 -43.28
C ALA A 466 -12.98 -14.23 -42.37
N LEU A 467 -11.90 -13.50 -42.54
CA LEU A 467 -11.52 -12.36 -41.70
C LEU A 467 -11.68 -10.99 -42.37
N ALA A 468 -11.84 -10.92 -43.69
CA ALA A 468 -12.02 -9.65 -44.40
C ALA A 468 -13.47 -9.16 -44.34
N ASN A 469 -13.65 -7.85 -44.20
CA ASN A 469 -14.93 -7.19 -44.42
C ASN A 469 -15.13 -6.87 -45.94
N ASN A 470 -16.24 -6.21 -46.27
CA ASN A 470 -16.57 -5.86 -47.66
C ASN A 470 -15.62 -4.83 -48.27
N GLN A 471 -14.79 -4.16 -47.47
CA GLN A 471 -13.79 -3.16 -47.89
C GLN A 471 -12.38 -3.77 -47.97
N GLY A 472 -12.22 -5.07 -47.80
CA GLY A 472 -10.94 -5.74 -47.81
C GLY A 472 -10.05 -5.53 -46.57
N GLU A 473 -10.62 -4.93 -45.51
CA GLU A 473 -9.96 -4.74 -44.23
C GLU A 473 -10.04 -6.03 -43.42
N LEU A 474 -8.99 -6.34 -42.67
CA LEU A 474 -8.92 -7.55 -41.86
C LEU A 474 -9.52 -7.32 -40.46
N VAL A 475 -10.56 -8.08 -40.10
CA VAL A 475 -11.22 -7.99 -38.79
C VAL A 475 -10.75 -9.12 -37.88
N ILE A 476 -10.11 -8.76 -36.76
CA ILE A 476 -9.54 -9.71 -35.80
C ILE A 476 -10.24 -9.59 -34.46
N PRO A 477 -11.13 -10.50 -34.11
CA PRO A 477 -11.69 -10.60 -32.77
C PRO A 477 -10.73 -11.36 -31.85
N ALA A 478 -10.49 -10.82 -30.66
CA ALA A 478 -9.61 -11.39 -29.65
C ALA A 478 -10.21 -11.33 -28.25
N ILE A 479 -9.88 -12.31 -27.42
CA ILE A 479 -10.10 -12.31 -25.98
C ILE A 479 -8.81 -11.86 -25.32
N ILE A 480 -8.90 -10.93 -24.35
CA ILE A 480 -7.80 -10.46 -23.53
C ILE A 480 -8.07 -10.89 -22.09
N SER A 481 -7.20 -11.71 -21.57
CA SER A 481 -7.23 -12.25 -20.20
C SER A 481 -5.89 -12.02 -19.52
N GLY A 482 -5.67 -12.61 -18.34
CA GLY A 482 -4.46 -12.39 -17.54
C GLY A 482 -4.58 -11.13 -16.69
N THR A 483 -3.50 -10.38 -16.54
CA THR A 483 -3.49 -9.13 -15.78
C THR A 483 -3.15 -7.94 -16.67
N PHE A 484 -3.45 -6.73 -16.18
CA PHE A 484 -3.08 -5.50 -16.90
C PHE A 484 -1.57 -5.39 -17.12
N SER A 485 -0.77 -5.86 -16.15
CA SER A 485 0.70 -5.90 -16.28
C SER A 485 1.22 -7.01 -17.19
N ASN A 486 0.44 -8.11 -17.37
CA ASN A 486 0.80 -9.25 -18.21
C ASN A 486 -0.44 -9.84 -18.92
N PRO A 487 -0.96 -9.15 -19.95
CA PRO A 487 -2.14 -9.61 -20.67
C PRO A 487 -1.85 -10.78 -21.60
N HIS A 488 -2.84 -11.66 -21.75
CA HIS A 488 -2.82 -12.79 -22.67
C HIS A 488 -3.87 -12.60 -23.74
N PHE A 489 -3.48 -12.76 -24.99
CA PHE A 489 -4.33 -12.59 -26.16
C PHE A 489 -4.64 -13.93 -26.82
N GLN A 490 -5.92 -14.18 -27.11
CA GLN A 490 -6.39 -15.38 -27.77
C GLN A 490 -7.41 -15.02 -28.85
N PRO A 491 -7.51 -15.82 -29.96
CA PRO A 491 -8.56 -15.62 -30.97
C PRO A 491 -9.95 -15.80 -30.37
N ASP A 492 -10.88 -14.87 -30.64
CA ASP A 492 -12.29 -15.06 -30.29
C ASP A 492 -13.07 -15.66 -31.46
N VAL A 493 -12.96 -16.98 -31.60
CA VAL A 493 -13.61 -17.75 -32.68
C VAL A 493 -15.13 -17.65 -32.61
N GLN A 494 -15.67 -17.58 -31.39
CA GLN A 494 -17.13 -17.47 -31.18
C GLN A 494 -17.65 -16.11 -31.69
N GLN A 495 -16.96 -15.02 -31.38
CA GLN A 495 -17.29 -13.69 -31.86
C GLN A 495 -17.21 -13.63 -33.38
N LEU A 496 -16.17 -14.21 -33.98
CA LEU A 496 -16.01 -14.26 -35.43
C LEU A 496 -17.22 -14.96 -36.11
N ALA A 497 -17.60 -16.12 -35.59
CA ALA A 497 -18.74 -16.85 -36.12
C ALA A 497 -20.07 -16.04 -36.01
N GLN A 498 -20.29 -15.36 -34.89
CA GLN A 498 -21.48 -14.55 -34.67
C GLN A 498 -21.52 -13.30 -35.57
N MET A 499 -20.37 -12.62 -35.78
CA MET A 499 -20.30 -11.48 -36.70
C MET A 499 -20.70 -11.89 -38.12
N ARG A 500 -20.24 -13.04 -38.57
CA ARG A 500 -20.57 -13.58 -39.89
C ARG A 500 -22.05 -13.93 -40.02
N LEU A 501 -22.61 -14.65 -39.05
CA LEU A 501 -24.03 -15.07 -39.06
C LEU A 501 -24.97 -13.87 -39.03
N LYS A 502 -24.60 -12.77 -38.35
CA LYS A 502 -25.44 -11.56 -38.23
C LYS A 502 -25.15 -10.51 -39.30
N GLY A 503 -24.16 -10.70 -40.19
CA GLY A 503 -23.73 -9.71 -41.18
C GLY A 503 -23.17 -8.42 -40.57
N LEU A 504 -22.74 -8.46 -39.32
CA LEU A 504 -22.30 -7.30 -38.54
C LEU A 504 -20.76 -7.20 -38.51
N VAL A 505 -20.12 -7.18 -39.67
CA VAL A 505 -18.65 -7.06 -39.73
C VAL A 505 -18.25 -5.58 -39.69
N PRO A 506 -17.52 -5.10 -38.67
CA PRO A 506 -17.14 -3.69 -38.55
C PRO A 506 -16.13 -3.26 -39.61
N ASN A 507 -16.00 -1.93 -39.80
CA ASN A 507 -15.07 -1.33 -40.73
C ASN A 507 -14.44 -0.04 -40.15
N LEU A 508 -13.34 0.45 -40.75
CA LEU A 508 -12.63 1.66 -40.33
C LEU A 508 -13.42 2.96 -40.58
N SER A 509 -14.34 2.96 -41.52
CA SER A 509 -15.15 4.15 -41.86
C SER A 509 -16.22 4.43 -40.80
N ASN A 510 -16.52 3.46 -39.93
CA ASN A 510 -17.47 3.60 -38.83
C ASN A 510 -16.88 3.01 -37.52
N PRO A 511 -16.06 3.79 -36.81
CA PRO A 511 -15.41 3.33 -35.57
C PRO A 511 -16.39 2.89 -34.49
N SER A 512 -17.60 3.46 -34.40
CA SER A 512 -18.62 3.06 -33.45
C SER A 512 -19.16 1.63 -33.69
N SER A 513 -19.00 1.09 -34.92
CA SER A 513 -19.35 -0.30 -35.21
C SER A 513 -18.47 -1.31 -34.49
N LEU A 514 -17.24 -0.93 -34.11
CA LEU A 514 -16.31 -1.80 -33.39
C LEU A 514 -16.84 -2.21 -32.00
N THR A 515 -17.42 -1.27 -31.27
CA THR A 515 -17.96 -1.49 -29.93
C THR A 515 -19.44 -1.86 -29.95
N GLY A 516 -20.20 -1.37 -30.94
CA GLY A 516 -21.61 -1.69 -31.14
C GLY A 516 -21.86 -3.18 -31.40
N VAL A 517 -21.01 -3.83 -32.18
CA VAL A 517 -21.06 -5.28 -32.42
C VAL A 517 -20.81 -6.06 -31.12
N LEU A 518 -19.84 -5.62 -30.31
CA LEU A 518 -19.53 -6.24 -29.01
C LEU A 518 -20.67 -6.05 -28.00
N GLY A 519 -21.27 -4.85 -27.93
CA GLY A 519 -22.41 -4.55 -27.06
C GLY A 519 -23.67 -5.37 -27.40
N GLY A 520 -23.95 -5.54 -28.70
CA GLY A 520 -25.08 -6.38 -29.16
C GLY A 520 -24.89 -7.86 -28.93
N LEU A 521 -23.66 -8.34 -28.74
CA LEU A 521 -23.37 -9.74 -28.43
C LEU A 521 -23.42 -10.03 -26.92
N LEU A 522 -23.11 -9.04 -26.07
CA LEU A 522 -23.14 -9.14 -24.61
C LEU A 522 -24.54 -8.83 -24.02
N GLY A 523 -25.40 -8.10 -24.76
CA GLY A 523 -26.74 -7.68 -24.34
C GLY A 523 -27.83 -8.77 -24.32
N GLY A 524 -27.47 -10.02 -24.47
CA GLY A 524 -28.42 -11.17 -24.53
C GLY A 524 -28.87 -11.73 -23.18
N THR A 525 -28.62 -11.10 -22.03
CA THR A 525 -29.26 -11.48 -20.76
C THR A 525 -30.54 -10.68 -20.57
N LYS A 526 -31.68 -11.32 -20.93
CA LYS A 526 -33.00 -10.81 -20.64
C LYS A 526 -33.19 -10.61 -19.14
N THR A 527 -33.64 -9.42 -18.77
CA THR A 527 -34.30 -9.15 -17.48
C THR A 527 -35.48 -10.11 -17.29
N PRO A 528 -35.69 -10.72 -16.12
CA PRO A 528 -36.87 -11.56 -15.89
C PRO A 528 -38.11 -10.69 -15.74
N GLY A 529 -39.05 -10.78 -16.64
CA GLY A 529 -40.37 -10.17 -16.51
C GLY A 529 -41.03 -9.78 -17.81
N GLN A 530 -41.32 -10.74 -18.67
CA GLN A 530 -42.52 -10.74 -19.54
C GLN A 530 -42.78 -12.16 -20.08
N THR A 531 -43.84 -12.77 -19.59
CA THR A 531 -44.44 -13.98 -20.07
C THR A 531 -45.08 -13.74 -21.43
N THR A 532 -44.62 -14.47 -22.46
CA THR A 532 -45.45 -14.83 -23.61
C THR A 532 -45.24 -16.29 -23.97
N THR A 533 -46.30 -17.03 -23.81
CA THR A 533 -46.50 -18.42 -24.21
C THR A 533 -46.29 -18.61 -25.71
N GLN A 534 -45.33 -19.47 -26.10
CA GLN A 534 -45.39 -20.24 -27.37
C GLN A 534 -44.68 -21.58 -27.24
N GLN A 535 -45.31 -22.59 -27.86
CA GLN A 535 -45.08 -24.02 -27.83
C GLN A 535 -43.69 -24.49 -28.31
N PRO A 536 -43.23 -25.71 -27.92
CA PRO A 536 -41.86 -26.16 -28.11
C PRO A 536 -41.62 -26.77 -29.49
N GLY A 537 -40.70 -26.14 -30.23
CA GLY A 537 -40.00 -26.75 -31.36
C GLY A 537 -38.55 -27.02 -30.93
N GLN A 538 -38.04 -28.21 -31.25
CA GLN A 538 -36.72 -28.72 -30.85
C GLN A 538 -35.59 -27.70 -31.08
N GLN A 539 -34.97 -27.24 -30.02
CA GLN A 539 -33.72 -26.45 -30.06
C GLN A 539 -32.53 -27.40 -30.00
N GLN A 540 -31.78 -27.48 -31.09
CA GLN A 540 -30.41 -28.00 -31.08
C GLN A 540 -29.55 -27.09 -30.17
N LYS A 541 -28.82 -27.71 -29.25
CA LYS A 541 -27.95 -26.99 -28.29
C LYS A 541 -26.84 -26.27 -29.06
N PRO A 542 -26.51 -25.02 -28.70
CA PRO A 542 -25.44 -24.24 -29.34
C PRO A 542 -24.04 -24.89 -29.34
N ALA A 543 -23.79 -25.84 -28.43
CA ALA A 543 -22.52 -26.58 -28.34
C ALA A 543 -22.27 -27.48 -29.57
N ASP A 544 -23.31 -28.02 -30.19
CA ASP A 544 -23.15 -28.95 -31.31
C ASP A 544 -22.80 -28.22 -32.64
N ALA A 545 -23.24 -26.98 -32.80
CA ALA A 545 -22.93 -26.15 -33.96
C ALA A 545 -21.44 -25.69 -33.92
N VAL A 546 -20.92 -25.42 -32.73
CA VAL A 546 -19.51 -25.01 -32.53
C VAL A 546 -18.58 -26.21 -32.78
N GLN A 547 -18.95 -27.42 -32.36
CA GLN A 547 -18.16 -28.63 -32.62
C GLN A 547 -18.14 -29.02 -34.10
N GLN A 548 -19.19 -28.78 -34.86
CA GLN A 548 -19.20 -29.02 -36.29
C GLN A 548 -18.28 -28.05 -37.06
N VAL A 549 -18.23 -26.77 -36.65
CA VAL A 549 -17.35 -25.77 -37.26
C VAL A 549 -15.89 -26.02 -36.90
N LEU A 550 -15.61 -26.40 -35.65
CA LEU A 550 -14.26 -26.74 -35.19
C LEU A 550 -13.77 -28.08 -35.77
N GLY A 551 -14.61 -29.06 -35.94
CA GLY A 551 -14.29 -30.35 -36.56
C GLY A 551 -13.92 -30.24 -38.04
N GLY A 552 -14.40 -29.21 -38.74
CA GLY A 552 -14.02 -28.91 -40.13
C GLY A 552 -12.69 -28.13 -40.26
N LEU A 553 -12.27 -27.41 -39.21
CA LEU A 553 -11.07 -26.59 -39.20
C LEU A 553 -9.79 -27.34 -38.74
N PHE A 554 -9.94 -28.34 -37.89
CA PHE A 554 -8.84 -29.14 -37.39
C PHE A 554 -8.98 -30.58 -37.86
N GLY A 555 -8.41 -30.91 -39.01
CA GLY A 555 -8.42 -32.24 -39.65
C GLY A 555 -8.11 -33.36 -38.66
N LYS A 556 -8.93 -34.42 -38.71
CA LYS A 556 -8.87 -35.65 -37.90
C LYS A 556 -7.43 -36.22 -37.83
N LYS A 557 -6.80 -36.17 -36.66
CA LYS A 557 -5.71 -37.11 -36.34
C LYS A 557 -6.34 -38.48 -36.07
N LYS A 558 -5.97 -39.47 -36.89
CA LYS A 558 -6.30 -40.89 -36.67
C LYS A 558 -5.78 -41.34 -35.31
N GLN A 559 -6.67 -41.76 -34.43
CA GLN A 559 -6.33 -42.58 -33.27
C GLN A 559 -5.94 -43.97 -33.74
N THR A 560 -4.70 -44.35 -33.47
CA THR A 560 -4.24 -45.75 -33.51
C THR A 560 -4.49 -46.36 -32.14
N ASN A 561 -5.38 -47.36 -32.08
CA ASN A 561 -5.60 -48.18 -30.89
C ASN A 561 -4.34 -49.02 -30.58
N PRO A 562 -3.93 -49.17 -29.30
CA PRO A 562 -2.96 -50.21 -28.91
C PRO A 562 -3.67 -51.58 -28.85
N PRO A 563 -2.90 -52.70 -29.12
CA PRO A 563 -3.46 -54.04 -29.15
C PRO A 563 -3.75 -54.60 -27.75
N PRO A 564 -4.62 -55.60 -27.63
CA PRO A 564 -5.07 -56.11 -26.35
C PRO A 564 -4.04 -57.07 -25.73
N LYS A 565 -3.83 -56.96 -24.42
CA LYS A 565 -3.48 -58.05 -23.49
C LYS A 565 -4.23 -57.85 -22.19
#